data_ef74ed1f667c3303c8cae6182e78a6ad
#
_entry.id   ef74ed1f667c3303c8cae6182e78a6ad
#
_cell.length_a   1.000
_cell.length_b   1.000
_cell.length_c   1.000
_cell.angle_alpha   90.00
_cell.angle_beta   90.00
_cell.angle_gamma   90.00
#
_symmetry.space_group_name_H-M   'P 1'
#
loop_
_entity.id
_entity.type
_entity.pdbx_description
1 polymer ?
#
loop_
_entity_poly.entity_id
_entity_poly.type
_entity_poly.pdbx_seq_one_letter_code
_entity_poly.pdbx_strand_id
1 'polypeptide(L)'
;RELIFIIDSSGSMSGSSIRQAKDSLNAALKRLNSSDRFNIIDFDSGFEPLFESARQATNSHLNEAKRFIRKIDADGGTEMLAPIKFALKSRDSESKNYLRQIVFITDGQSGNEGAIFNTVEFDIDNDRFFTIGIGSAPNSYLLTKLADFGRGAFTYIGSQKEVSQKMNRLFEKLESPALTDIKVHFPPEINAELAKDVIYDLYAGETITAAFKMNALPDSLQITGKTINGNFNQNITIDTLENTKGIDIFWARRKIDLLTDIHDNAYTTRVEKLSRRDVTDLALEYHLVSRFTSLVAVDISPVRPESEKLINQAII
;
A
#
# COMPACT_ATOMS: atom_id res chain seq x y z
N ARG A 1 8.46 -14.46 12.70
CA ARG A 1 7.46 -13.49 12.26
C ARG A 1 6.34 -13.37 13.28
N GLU A 2 5.67 -12.22 13.29
CA GLU A 2 4.42 -12.02 13.99
C GLU A 2 3.34 -11.59 12.99
N LEU A 3 2.31 -12.43 12.79
CA LEU A 3 1.25 -12.18 11.82
C LEU A 3 -0.05 -11.79 12.52
N ILE A 4 -0.59 -10.63 12.19
CA ILE A 4 -1.86 -10.13 12.70
C ILE A 4 -2.86 -10.12 11.54
N PHE A 5 -3.86 -10.97 11.61
CA PHE A 5 -4.93 -11.03 10.63
C PHE A 5 -6.11 -10.19 11.12
N ILE A 6 -6.58 -9.28 10.28
CA ILE A 6 -7.80 -8.51 10.51
C ILE A 6 -8.78 -8.94 9.43
N ILE A 7 -9.91 -9.51 9.83
CA ILE A 7 -10.93 -10.01 8.93
C ILE A 7 -12.22 -9.21 9.06
N ASP A 8 -12.71 -8.73 7.94
CA ASP A 8 -14.00 -8.09 7.79
C ASP A 8 -15.12 -9.16 7.81
N SER A 9 -16.06 -9.00 8.73
CA SER A 9 -17.29 -9.79 8.83
C SER A 9 -18.54 -8.92 8.71
N SER A 10 -18.42 -7.74 8.10
CA SER A 10 -19.56 -6.87 7.82
C SER A 10 -20.57 -7.51 6.86
N GLY A 11 -21.79 -6.96 6.82
CA GLY A 11 -22.88 -7.47 5.99
C GLY A 11 -22.55 -7.54 4.49
N SER A 12 -21.68 -6.66 3.96
CA SER A 12 -21.21 -6.69 2.56
C SER A 12 -20.41 -7.94 2.23
N MET A 13 -19.72 -8.51 3.24
CA MET A 13 -18.97 -9.75 3.12
C MET A 13 -19.83 -11.02 3.02
N SER A 14 -21.17 -10.90 3.12
CA SER A 14 -22.07 -12.07 3.10
C SER A 14 -21.90 -12.95 1.86
N GLY A 15 -22.22 -14.22 2.00
CA GLY A 15 -22.25 -15.19 0.90
C GLY A 15 -20.87 -15.75 0.53
N SER A 16 -20.37 -15.46 -0.68
CA SER A 16 -19.08 -16.00 -1.16
C SER A 16 -17.88 -15.29 -0.54
N SER A 17 -17.99 -13.98 -0.24
CA SER A 17 -16.88 -13.18 0.28
C SER A 17 -16.39 -13.66 1.63
N ILE A 18 -17.30 -13.86 2.61
CA ILE A 18 -16.92 -14.37 3.93
C ILE A 18 -16.34 -15.79 3.86
N ARG A 19 -16.82 -16.65 2.92
CA ARG A 19 -16.22 -17.97 2.71
C ARG A 19 -14.80 -17.85 2.18
N GLN A 20 -14.56 -16.97 1.20
CA GLN A 20 -13.21 -16.72 0.65
C GLN A 20 -12.27 -16.18 1.74
N ALA A 21 -12.75 -15.26 2.59
CA ALA A 21 -11.98 -14.71 3.71
C ALA A 21 -11.62 -15.79 4.73
N LYS A 22 -12.58 -16.61 5.17
CA LYS A 22 -12.35 -17.76 6.07
C LYS A 22 -11.36 -18.78 5.47
N ASP A 23 -11.49 -19.09 4.18
CA ASP A 23 -10.57 -20.00 3.50
C ASP A 23 -9.17 -19.40 3.37
N SER A 24 -9.07 -18.08 3.15
CA SER A 24 -7.80 -17.36 3.17
C SER A 24 -7.11 -17.46 4.52
N LEU A 25 -7.84 -17.22 5.63
CA LEU A 25 -7.31 -17.40 6.98
C LEU A 25 -6.90 -18.83 7.26
N ASN A 26 -7.73 -19.81 6.88
CA ASN A 26 -7.39 -21.22 7.07
C ASN A 26 -6.16 -21.64 6.25
N ALA A 27 -5.96 -21.10 5.05
CA ALA A 27 -4.76 -21.28 4.26
C ALA A 27 -3.54 -20.66 4.95
N ALA A 28 -3.71 -19.46 5.51
CA ALA A 28 -2.70 -18.75 6.29
C ALA A 28 -2.25 -19.58 7.51
N LEU A 29 -3.17 -20.06 8.32
CA LEU A 29 -2.86 -20.85 9.53
C LEU A 29 -2.09 -22.14 9.24
N LYS A 30 -2.28 -22.75 8.05
CA LYS A 30 -1.53 -23.96 7.63
C LYS A 30 -0.05 -23.68 7.35
N ARG A 31 0.31 -22.41 7.08
CA ARG A 31 1.67 -22.01 6.78
C ARG A 31 2.45 -21.47 7.97
N LEU A 32 1.78 -21.31 9.12
CA LEU A 32 2.44 -20.92 10.35
C LEU A 32 3.23 -22.10 10.95
N ASN A 33 4.41 -21.80 11.43
CA ASN A 33 5.26 -22.74 12.14
C ASN A 33 5.38 -22.33 13.62
N SER A 34 5.93 -23.19 14.46
CA SER A 34 6.01 -22.98 15.91
C SER A 34 6.88 -21.78 16.33
N SER A 35 7.71 -21.24 15.45
CA SER A 35 8.48 -20.02 15.72
C SER A 35 7.70 -18.75 15.35
N ASP A 36 6.60 -18.86 14.61
CA ASP A 36 5.74 -17.73 14.29
C ASP A 36 4.83 -17.40 15.47
N ARG A 37 4.48 -16.12 15.60
CA ARG A 37 3.40 -15.64 16.46
C ARG A 37 2.26 -15.15 15.60
N PHE A 38 1.04 -15.21 16.12
CA PHE A 38 -0.11 -14.71 15.38
C PHE A 38 -1.25 -14.24 16.28
N ASN A 39 -2.14 -13.43 15.69
CA ASN A 39 -3.45 -13.09 16.21
C ASN A 39 -4.46 -12.99 15.07
N ILE A 40 -5.75 -13.09 15.39
CA ILE A 40 -6.86 -12.84 14.47
C ILE A 40 -7.79 -11.85 15.14
N ILE A 41 -8.21 -10.83 14.39
CA ILE A 41 -9.14 -9.80 14.81
C ILE A 41 -10.30 -9.83 13.85
N ASP A 42 -11.48 -10.20 14.33
CA ASP A 42 -12.73 -10.13 13.59
C ASP A 42 -13.37 -8.77 13.80
N PHE A 43 -13.95 -8.18 12.76
CA PHE A 43 -14.64 -6.91 12.91
C PHE A 43 -15.85 -6.76 11.98
N ASP A 44 -16.83 -6.02 12.50
CA ASP A 44 -18.05 -5.54 11.82
C ASP A 44 -18.37 -4.11 12.29
N SER A 45 -19.41 -3.88 13.06
CA SER A 45 -19.73 -2.64 13.78
C SER A 45 -18.86 -2.44 15.03
N GLY A 46 -18.19 -3.49 15.49
CA GLY A 46 -17.22 -3.55 16.57
C GLY A 46 -16.03 -4.41 16.15
N PHE A 47 -15.26 -4.91 17.12
CA PHE A 47 -14.23 -5.90 16.83
C PHE A 47 -13.98 -6.84 18.01
N GLU A 48 -13.56 -8.06 17.71
CA GLU A 48 -13.20 -9.10 18.67
C GLU A 48 -11.82 -9.68 18.31
N PRO A 49 -10.79 -9.50 19.13
CA PRO A 49 -9.51 -10.17 18.94
C PRO A 49 -9.57 -11.59 19.53
N LEU A 50 -8.98 -12.56 18.83
CA LEU A 50 -8.82 -13.92 19.34
C LEU A 50 -7.97 -13.95 20.62
N PHE A 51 -6.94 -13.11 20.68
CA PHE A 51 -6.05 -12.94 21.83
C PHE A 51 -5.84 -11.44 22.11
N GLU A 52 -5.52 -11.08 23.37
CA GLU A 52 -5.15 -9.71 23.73
C GLU A 52 -3.83 -9.25 23.04
N SER A 53 -2.89 -10.19 22.88
CA SER A 53 -1.64 -10.01 22.14
C SER A 53 -1.32 -11.26 21.33
N ALA A 54 -0.43 -11.16 20.33
CA ALA A 54 -0.06 -12.29 19.49
C ALA A 54 0.51 -13.47 20.33
N ARG A 55 0.16 -14.70 19.94
CA ARG A 55 0.58 -15.94 20.60
C ARG A 55 1.38 -16.82 19.64
N GLN A 56 2.27 -17.65 20.17
CA GLN A 56 2.99 -18.63 19.37
C GLN A 56 2.03 -19.59 18.65
N ALA A 57 2.36 -19.96 17.42
CA ALA A 57 1.55 -20.85 16.58
C ALA A 57 1.67 -22.31 17.01
N THR A 58 1.33 -22.59 18.27
CA THR A 58 1.23 -23.95 18.81
C THR A 58 -0.02 -24.66 18.28
N ASN A 59 -0.03 -25.98 18.28
CA ASN A 59 -1.21 -26.77 17.89
C ASN A 59 -2.47 -26.38 18.70
N SER A 60 -2.33 -26.03 19.97
CA SER A 60 -3.43 -25.56 20.81
C SER A 60 -4.01 -24.24 20.29
N HIS A 61 -3.16 -23.22 20.09
CA HIS A 61 -3.58 -21.91 19.63
C HIS A 61 -4.11 -21.96 18.17
N LEU A 62 -3.52 -22.78 17.30
CA LEU A 62 -4.04 -22.99 15.94
C LEU A 62 -5.43 -23.66 15.95
N ASN A 63 -5.69 -24.60 16.87
CA ASN A 63 -7.02 -25.20 17.01
C ASN A 63 -8.04 -24.21 17.58
N GLU A 64 -7.62 -23.30 18.46
CA GLU A 64 -8.44 -22.20 18.96
C GLU A 64 -8.80 -21.23 17.83
N ALA A 65 -7.81 -20.84 17.03
CA ALA A 65 -8.01 -20.00 15.85
C ALA A 65 -8.99 -20.62 14.84
N LYS A 66 -8.88 -21.92 14.55
CA LYS A 66 -9.84 -22.63 13.69
C LYS A 66 -11.26 -22.63 14.27
N ARG A 67 -11.42 -22.69 15.59
CA ARG A 67 -12.74 -22.58 16.23
C ARG A 67 -13.28 -21.15 16.13
N PHE A 68 -12.42 -20.14 16.34
CA PHE A 68 -12.75 -18.75 16.19
C PHE A 68 -13.22 -18.44 14.74
N ILE A 69 -12.43 -18.79 13.72
CA ILE A 69 -12.78 -18.58 12.31
C ILE A 69 -14.13 -19.21 11.94
N ARG A 70 -14.47 -20.40 12.48
CA ARG A 70 -15.76 -21.03 12.20
C ARG A 70 -16.96 -20.22 12.70
N LYS A 71 -16.78 -19.49 13.82
CA LYS A 71 -17.84 -18.69 14.45
C LYS A 71 -18.07 -17.35 13.76
N ILE A 72 -17.07 -16.83 13.02
CA ILE A 72 -17.21 -15.59 12.27
C ILE A 72 -18.41 -15.71 11.34
N ASP A 73 -19.32 -14.74 11.36
CA ASP A 73 -20.47 -14.68 10.46
C ASP A 73 -20.60 -13.25 9.91
N ALA A 74 -21.09 -13.12 8.68
CA ALA A 74 -21.16 -11.82 8.03
C ALA A 74 -22.48 -11.12 8.38
N ASP A 75 -22.39 -10.15 9.29
CA ASP A 75 -23.50 -9.31 9.76
C ASP A 75 -22.97 -7.93 10.18
N GLY A 76 -23.84 -6.97 10.44
CA GLY A 76 -23.47 -5.67 10.96
C GLY A 76 -22.89 -4.67 9.96
N GLY A 77 -22.30 -3.60 10.51
CA GLY A 77 -21.66 -2.51 9.78
C GLY A 77 -20.18 -2.77 9.47
N THR A 78 -19.46 -1.70 9.09
CA THR A 78 -18.03 -1.82 8.71
C THR A 78 -17.22 -0.73 9.41
N GLU A 79 -16.76 -0.98 10.65
CA GLU A 79 -15.94 -0.05 11.44
C GLU A 79 -14.46 -0.47 11.41
N MET A 80 -13.73 -0.03 10.39
CA MET A 80 -12.34 -0.45 10.13
C MET A 80 -11.30 0.19 11.04
N LEU A 81 -11.55 1.40 11.54
CA LEU A 81 -10.52 2.18 12.23
C LEU A 81 -10.12 1.57 13.57
N ALA A 82 -11.09 1.10 14.35
CA ALA A 82 -10.83 0.54 15.66
C ALA A 82 -9.99 -0.74 15.64
N PRO A 83 -10.30 -1.77 14.80
CA PRO A 83 -9.49 -2.97 14.68
C PRO A 83 -8.09 -2.71 14.12
N ILE A 84 -7.94 -1.77 13.18
CA ILE A 84 -6.62 -1.37 12.67
C ILE A 84 -5.79 -0.72 13.79
N LYS A 85 -6.35 0.21 14.55
CA LYS A 85 -5.68 0.81 15.71
C LYS A 85 -5.27 -0.22 16.74
N PHE A 86 -6.17 -1.16 17.04
CA PHE A 86 -5.84 -2.25 17.96
C PHE A 86 -4.69 -3.10 17.43
N ALA A 87 -4.75 -3.50 16.15
CA ALA A 87 -3.69 -4.26 15.51
C ALA A 87 -2.34 -3.55 15.59
N LEU A 88 -2.26 -2.26 15.30
CA LEU A 88 -1.03 -1.48 15.34
C LEU A 88 -0.49 -1.31 16.77
N LYS A 89 -1.36 -1.27 17.80
CA LYS A 89 -0.98 -1.00 19.20
C LYS A 89 -0.85 -2.25 20.07
N SER A 90 -1.40 -3.41 19.67
CA SER A 90 -1.38 -4.66 20.44
C SER A 90 -0.01 -5.34 20.44
N ARG A 91 1.05 -4.58 20.75
CA ARG A 91 2.43 -5.07 20.88
C ARG A 91 2.74 -5.39 22.32
N ASP A 92 3.38 -6.53 22.56
CA ASP A 92 3.97 -6.86 23.83
C ASP A 92 5.51 -6.72 23.80
N SER A 93 6.16 -7.05 24.91
CA SER A 93 7.62 -6.93 25.01
C SER A 93 8.39 -7.83 24.04
N GLU A 94 7.79 -8.89 23.55
CA GLU A 94 8.40 -9.83 22.61
C GLU A 94 8.24 -9.41 21.15
N SER A 95 7.18 -8.65 20.81
CA SER A 95 6.88 -8.24 19.43
C SER A 95 8.06 -7.55 18.74
N LYS A 96 8.90 -6.84 19.49
CA LYS A 96 10.13 -6.18 18.96
C LYS A 96 11.17 -7.15 18.36
N ASN A 97 11.08 -8.44 18.69
CA ASN A 97 12.00 -9.48 18.20
C ASN A 97 11.52 -10.11 16.89
N TYR A 98 10.36 -9.70 16.38
CA TYR A 98 9.72 -10.27 15.20
C TYR A 98 9.51 -9.22 14.12
N LEU A 99 9.62 -9.63 12.87
CA LEU A 99 9.04 -8.85 11.77
C LEU A 99 7.52 -8.99 11.85
N ARG A 100 6.87 -7.89 12.16
CA ARG A 100 5.42 -7.85 12.32
C ARG A 100 4.75 -7.52 11.01
N GLN A 101 3.76 -8.34 10.63
CA GLN A 101 3.07 -8.29 9.36
C GLN A 101 1.56 -8.32 9.62
N ILE A 102 0.88 -7.24 9.27
CA ILE A 102 -0.56 -7.11 9.40
C ILE A 102 -1.18 -7.48 8.05
N VAL A 103 -2.15 -8.39 8.05
CA VAL A 103 -2.88 -8.84 6.87
C VAL A 103 -4.35 -8.47 7.02
N PHE A 104 -4.80 -7.48 6.27
CA PHE A 104 -6.15 -6.94 6.32
C PHE A 104 -7.01 -7.51 5.20
N ILE A 105 -8.11 -8.17 5.54
CA ILE A 105 -8.98 -8.92 4.62
C ILE A 105 -10.36 -8.29 4.63
N THR A 106 -10.80 -7.70 3.51
CA THR A 106 -12.08 -6.97 3.41
C THR A 106 -12.53 -6.85 1.95
N ASP A 107 -13.76 -6.46 1.72
CA ASP A 107 -14.22 -5.94 0.43
C ASP A 107 -13.93 -4.42 0.27
N GLY A 108 -13.38 -3.78 1.31
CA GLY A 108 -12.82 -2.43 1.27
C GLY A 108 -13.83 -1.30 1.28
N GLN A 109 -15.06 -1.50 1.65
CA GLN A 109 -16.04 -0.41 1.76
C GLN A 109 -15.95 0.28 3.14
N SER A 110 -15.58 1.56 3.16
CA SER A 110 -15.52 2.37 4.39
C SER A 110 -15.90 3.82 4.12
N GLY A 111 -16.58 4.43 5.08
CA GLY A 111 -16.92 5.88 5.04
C GLY A 111 -15.85 6.80 5.62
N ASN A 112 -14.74 6.29 6.16
CA ASN A 112 -13.75 7.08 6.92
C ASN A 112 -12.29 6.81 6.47
N GLU A 113 -12.07 6.80 5.15
CA GLU A 113 -10.78 6.44 4.56
C GLU A 113 -9.62 7.33 5.05
N GLY A 114 -9.85 8.65 5.16
CA GLY A 114 -8.80 9.58 5.59
C GLY A 114 -8.27 9.29 7.00
N ALA A 115 -9.15 8.95 7.96
CA ALA A 115 -8.72 8.60 9.31
C ALA A 115 -7.98 7.25 9.35
N ILE A 116 -8.36 6.31 8.48
CA ILE A 116 -7.68 5.02 8.34
C ILE A 116 -6.27 5.23 7.76
N PHE A 117 -6.14 6.00 6.69
CA PHE A 117 -4.85 6.34 6.07
C PHE A 117 -3.91 6.98 7.08
N ASN A 118 -4.36 8.02 7.76
CA ASN A 118 -3.58 8.71 8.78
C ASN A 118 -3.12 7.75 9.88
N THR A 119 -4.01 6.87 10.35
CA THR A 119 -3.67 5.90 11.40
C THR A 119 -2.58 4.93 10.94
N VAL A 120 -2.69 4.37 9.74
CA VAL A 120 -1.68 3.45 9.22
C VAL A 120 -0.37 4.20 8.97
N GLU A 121 -0.40 5.35 8.30
CA GLU A 121 0.80 6.12 7.97
C GLU A 121 1.62 6.51 9.20
N PHE A 122 0.96 6.94 10.29
CA PHE A 122 1.64 7.43 11.50
C PHE A 122 1.99 6.34 12.51
N ASP A 123 1.17 5.30 12.63
CA ASP A 123 1.32 4.27 13.67
C ASP A 123 2.01 2.99 13.16
N ILE A 124 2.28 2.86 11.84
CA ILE A 124 2.81 1.62 11.24
C ILE A 124 4.23 1.27 11.70
N ASP A 125 5.07 2.27 11.99
CA ASP A 125 6.45 2.12 12.42
C ASP A 125 7.24 1.12 11.53
N ASN A 126 7.72 0.02 12.10
CA ASN A 126 8.44 -1.04 11.38
C ASN A 126 7.56 -2.22 10.95
N ASP A 127 6.24 -2.17 11.19
CA ASP A 127 5.32 -3.19 10.74
C ASP A 127 5.16 -3.15 9.20
N ARG A 128 4.63 -4.23 8.65
CA ARG A 128 4.26 -4.34 7.24
C ARG A 128 2.76 -4.54 7.14
N PHE A 129 2.11 -3.83 6.20
CA PHE A 129 0.66 -3.88 6.05
C PHE A 129 0.29 -4.45 4.67
N PHE A 130 -0.26 -5.65 4.66
CA PHE A 130 -0.73 -6.34 3.46
C PHE A 130 -2.24 -6.29 3.41
N THR A 131 -2.80 -6.13 2.24
CA THR A 131 -4.25 -6.07 2.06
C THR A 131 -4.72 -7.15 1.10
N ILE A 132 -5.86 -7.75 1.42
CA ILE A 132 -6.55 -8.73 0.59
C ILE A 132 -7.96 -8.21 0.31
N GLY A 133 -8.19 -7.85 -0.95
CA GLY A 133 -9.51 -7.47 -1.44
C GLY A 133 -10.30 -8.68 -1.88
N ILE A 134 -11.48 -8.88 -1.30
CA ILE A 134 -12.35 -10.03 -1.54
C ILE A 134 -13.59 -9.60 -2.36
N GLY A 135 -14.13 -10.51 -3.16
CA GLY A 135 -15.39 -10.31 -3.86
C GLY A 135 -15.25 -9.69 -5.26
N SER A 136 -16.35 -9.20 -5.82
CA SER A 136 -16.41 -8.77 -7.22
C SER A 136 -15.88 -7.36 -7.48
N ALA A 137 -15.93 -6.48 -6.48
CA ALA A 137 -15.56 -5.07 -6.62
C ALA A 137 -15.03 -4.48 -5.29
N PRO A 138 -13.89 -4.97 -4.77
CA PRO A 138 -13.29 -4.38 -3.59
C PRO A 138 -12.81 -2.95 -3.87
N ASN A 139 -12.77 -2.11 -2.84
CA ASN A 139 -12.18 -0.77 -2.95
C ASN A 139 -10.65 -0.86 -3.12
N SER A 140 -10.22 -1.12 -4.36
CA SER A 140 -8.82 -1.29 -4.68
C SER A 140 -7.98 -0.06 -4.37
N TYR A 141 -8.56 1.16 -4.41
CA TYR A 141 -7.86 2.39 -4.05
C TYR A 141 -7.46 2.38 -2.58
N LEU A 142 -8.44 2.19 -1.67
CA LEU A 142 -8.19 2.09 -0.23
C LEU A 142 -7.14 1.01 0.08
N LEU A 143 -7.33 -0.19 -0.46
CA LEU A 143 -6.49 -1.34 -0.16
C LEU A 143 -5.06 -1.19 -0.69
N THR A 144 -4.90 -0.62 -1.89
CA THR A 144 -3.57 -0.34 -2.45
C THR A 144 -2.85 0.71 -1.62
N LYS A 145 -3.54 1.80 -1.22
CA LYS A 145 -2.95 2.85 -0.40
C LYS A 145 -2.51 2.35 0.97
N LEU A 146 -3.33 1.56 1.66
CA LEU A 146 -2.96 0.96 2.94
C LEU A 146 -1.73 0.05 2.84
N ALA A 147 -1.66 -0.76 1.77
CA ALA A 147 -0.50 -1.58 1.51
C ALA A 147 0.75 -0.73 1.19
N ASP A 148 0.59 0.36 0.45
CA ASP A 148 1.66 1.31 0.11
C ASP A 148 2.24 1.96 1.37
N PHE A 149 1.41 2.50 2.28
CA PHE A 149 1.87 3.08 3.55
C PHE A 149 2.60 2.06 4.42
N GLY A 150 2.09 0.83 4.43
CA GLY A 150 2.69 -0.28 5.21
C GLY A 150 3.80 -1.02 4.50
N ARG A 151 4.34 -0.54 3.38
CA ARG A 151 5.44 -1.19 2.62
C ARG A 151 5.15 -2.66 2.28
N GLY A 152 3.87 -3.01 2.14
CA GLY A 152 3.38 -4.34 1.82
C GLY A 152 2.88 -4.46 0.38
N ALA A 153 1.85 -5.27 0.18
CA ALA A 153 1.26 -5.49 -1.13
C ALA A 153 -0.26 -5.72 -1.05
N PHE A 154 -0.97 -5.26 -2.06
CA PHE A 154 -2.37 -5.57 -2.28
C PHE A 154 -2.53 -6.86 -3.06
N THR A 155 -3.42 -7.75 -2.61
CA THR A 155 -3.80 -8.99 -3.28
C THR A 155 -5.30 -9.00 -3.52
N TYR A 156 -5.71 -9.19 -4.77
CA TYR A 156 -7.12 -9.32 -5.12
C TYR A 156 -7.53 -10.79 -5.29
N ILE A 157 -8.66 -11.18 -4.65
CA ILE A 157 -9.26 -12.52 -4.74
C ILE A 157 -10.71 -12.36 -5.21
N GLY A 158 -10.94 -12.59 -6.51
CA GLY A 158 -12.26 -12.44 -7.14
C GLY A 158 -13.13 -13.69 -7.04
N SER A 159 -12.55 -14.85 -6.78
CA SER A 159 -13.28 -16.11 -6.73
C SER A 159 -12.69 -17.12 -5.75
N GLN A 160 -13.55 -18.04 -5.26
CA GLN A 160 -13.17 -19.14 -4.37
C GLN A 160 -12.02 -20.02 -4.94
N LYS A 161 -12.00 -20.17 -6.27
CA LYS A 161 -10.99 -21.00 -6.94
C LYS A 161 -9.58 -20.39 -6.87
N GLU A 162 -9.49 -19.08 -6.72
CA GLU A 162 -8.22 -18.34 -6.68
C GLU A 162 -7.60 -18.27 -5.29
N VAL A 163 -8.38 -18.50 -4.22
CA VAL A 163 -7.94 -18.34 -2.84
C VAL A 163 -6.62 -19.05 -2.59
N SER A 164 -6.54 -20.36 -2.87
CA SER A 164 -5.33 -21.14 -2.58
C SER A 164 -4.11 -20.62 -3.33
N GLN A 165 -4.24 -20.28 -4.62
CA GLN A 165 -3.13 -19.80 -5.42
C GLN A 165 -2.65 -18.41 -4.97
N LYS A 166 -3.60 -17.49 -4.74
CA LYS A 166 -3.30 -16.10 -4.32
C LYS A 166 -2.69 -16.06 -2.92
N MET A 167 -3.26 -16.84 -1.99
CA MET A 167 -2.72 -16.95 -0.63
C MET A 167 -1.33 -17.58 -0.61
N ASN A 168 -1.07 -18.62 -1.40
CA ASN A 168 0.27 -19.19 -1.49
C ASN A 168 1.30 -18.15 -1.97
N ARG A 169 0.99 -17.38 -3.02
CA ARG A 169 1.88 -16.30 -3.50
C ARG A 169 2.10 -15.22 -2.44
N LEU A 170 1.04 -14.82 -1.73
CA LEU A 170 1.18 -13.84 -0.65
C LEU A 170 2.08 -14.38 0.47
N PHE A 171 1.89 -15.65 0.88
CA PHE A 171 2.71 -16.23 1.94
C PHE A 171 4.16 -16.47 1.52
N GLU A 172 4.44 -16.79 0.26
CA GLU A 172 5.81 -16.81 -0.26
C GLU A 172 6.53 -15.47 -0.02
N LYS A 173 5.82 -14.35 -0.21
CA LYS A 173 6.34 -13.02 0.14
C LYS A 173 6.51 -12.85 1.65
N LEU A 174 5.47 -13.13 2.44
CA LEU A 174 5.49 -12.96 3.90
C LEU A 174 6.57 -13.81 4.59
N GLU A 175 6.90 -14.98 4.02
CA GLU A 175 7.86 -15.93 4.60
C GLU A 175 9.31 -15.55 4.38
N SER A 176 9.60 -14.81 3.32
CA SER A 176 10.98 -14.58 2.88
C SER A 176 11.19 -13.19 2.30
N PRO A 177 11.10 -12.11 3.11
CA PRO A 177 11.62 -10.84 2.66
C PRO A 177 13.12 -11.00 2.38
N ALA A 178 13.54 -10.77 1.13
CA ALA A 178 14.93 -10.92 0.74
C ALA A 178 15.78 -9.75 1.27
N LEU A 179 15.19 -8.53 1.27
CA LEU A 179 15.85 -7.32 1.76
C LEU A 179 14.80 -6.33 2.29
N THR A 180 15.02 -5.83 3.50
CA THR A 180 14.18 -4.82 4.15
C THR A 180 14.98 -3.56 4.47
N ASP A 181 14.29 -2.48 4.82
CA ASP A 181 14.92 -1.20 5.19
C ASP A 181 15.92 -0.69 4.14
N ILE A 182 15.55 -0.82 2.87
CA ILE A 182 16.42 -0.50 1.73
C ILE A 182 16.66 1.01 1.68
N LYS A 183 17.95 1.37 1.60
CA LYS A 183 18.40 2.75 1.39
C LYS A 183 19.41 2.81 0.26
N VAL A 184 19.31 3.85 -0.55
CA VAL A 184 20.29 4.18 -1.59
C VAL A 184 21.09 5.38 -1.13
N HIS A 185 22.39 5.25 -1.10
CA HIS A 185 23.32 6.31 -0.72
C HIS A 185 24.07 6.78 -1.97
N PHE A 186 24.07 8.07 -2.17
CA PHE A 186 24.76 8.74 -3.27
C PHE A 186 26.03 9.44 -2.76
N PRO A 187 27.02 9.72 -3.62
CA PRO A 187 28.12 10.60 -3.29
C PRO A 187 27.63 11.97 -2.79
N PRO A 188 28.35 12.66 -1.90
CA PRO A 188 27.90 13.90 -1.26
C PRO A 188 27.56 15.05 -2.22
N GLU A 189 28.17 15.07 -3.41
CA GLU A 189 27.94 16.05 -4.47
C GLU A 189 26.63 15.81 -5.26
N ILE A 190 26.03 14.63 -5.12
CA ILE A 190 24.79 14.27 -5.80
C ILE A 190 23.61 14.61 -4.92
N ASN A 191 22.80 15.54 -5.40
CA ASN A 191 21.51 15.82 -4.80
C ASN A 191 20.44 14.95 -5.50
N ALA A 192 20.00 13.91 -4.81
CA ALA A 192 19.05 12.95 -5.34
C ALA A 192 17.73 13.02 -4.56
N GLU A 193 16.64 13.17 -5.28
CA GLU A 193 15.27 13.19 -4.74
C GLU A 193 14.51 11.94 -5.18
N LEU A 194 14.14 11.11 -4.21
CA LEU A 194 13.30 9.92 -4.45
C LEU A 194 11.86 10.34 -4.78
N ALA A 195 11.25 9.65 -5.74
CA ALA A 195 9.86 9.91 -6.13
C ALA A 195 8.84 9.61 -5.01
N LYS A 196 9.13 8.64 -4.13
CA LYS A 196 8.36 8.30 -2.92
C LYS A 196 9.23 8.43 -1.68
N ASP A 197 8.63 8.54 -0.49
CA ASP A 197 9.39 8.71 0.76
C ASP A 197 10.20 7.47 1.16
N VAL A 198 9.79 6.29 0.70
CA VAL A 198 10.42 5.02 1.06
C VAL A 198 10.58 4.09 -0.14
N ILE A 199 11.62 3.27 -0.08
CA ILE A 199 11.79 2.12 -0.98
C ILE A 199 11.18 0.91 -0.28
N TYR A 200 10.32 0.17 -0.98
CA TYR A 200 9.64 -1.01 -0.43
C TYR A 200 10.62 -2.16 -0.16
N ASP A 201 10.17 -3.12 0.65
CA ASP A 201 10.91 -4.35 0.87
C ASP A 201 11.00 -5.17 -0.43
N LEU A 202 12.16 -5.78 -0.66
CA LEU A 202 12.36 -6.70 -1.77
C LEU A 202 12.02 -8.13 -1.32
N TYR A 203 11.14 -8.76 -2.06
CA TYR A 203 10.78 -10.16 -1.85
C TYR A 203 11.43 -11.08 -2.88
N ALA A 204 11.61 -12.35 -2.54
CA ALA A 204 12.25 -13.31 -3.43
C ALA A 204 11.51 -13.43 -4.77
N GLY A 205 12.24 -13.29 -5.87
CA GLY A 205 11.69 -13.36 -7.23
C GLY A 205 11.00 -12.08 -7.72
N GLU A 206 11.06 -10.98 -6.95
CA GLU A 206 10.50 -9.68 -7.34
C GLU A 206 11.60 -8.68 -7.71
N THR A 207 11.21 -7.64 -8.41
CA THR A 207 12.05 -6.49 -8.76
C THR A 207 11.47 -5.24 -8.13
N ILE A 208 12.32 -4.41 -7.54
CA ILE A 208 11.95 -3.09 -7.06
C ILE A 208 12.47 -2.04 -8.03
N THR A 209 11.61 -1.08 -8.36
CA THR A 209 11.98 0.10 -9.13
C THR A 209 11.91 1.33 -8.23
N ALA A 210 13.04 1.99 -8.03
CA ALA A 210 13.12 3.28 -7.35
C ALA A 210 13.53 4.35 -8.38
N ALA A 211 12.76 5.43 -8.47
CA ALA A 211 13.01 6.54 -9.36
C ALA A 211 13.54 7.74 -8.59
N PHE A 212 14.63 8.32 -9.07
CA PHE A 212 15.27 9.50 -8.48
C PHE A 212 15.42 10.60 -9.52
N LYS A 213 15.09 11.84 -9.13
CA LYS A 213 15.51 13.06 -9.84
C LYS A 213 16.85 13.50 -9.23
N MET A 214 17.86 13.75 -10.03
CA MET A 214 19.18 14.12 -9.52
C MET A 214 19.84 15.20 -10.39
N ASN A 215 20.77 15.95 -9.78
CA ASN A 215 21.51 17.03 -10.45
C ASN A 215 22.59 16.54 -11.41
N ALA A 216 23.15 15.36 -11.14
CA ALA A 216 24.14 14.70 -11.98
C ALA A 216 24.06 13.20 -11.78
N LEU A 217 24.56 12.42 -12.74
CA LEU A 217 24.66 10.99 -12.63
C LEU A 217 25.93 10.61 -11.87
N PRO A 218 25.85 9.79 -10.81
CA PRO A 218 27.05 9.31 -10.13
C PRO A 218 27.69 8.14 -10.87
N ASP A 219 29.01 7.97 -10.73
CA ASP A 219 29.72 6.79 -11.24
C ASP A 219 29.36 5.51 -10.45
N SER A 220 28.98 5.68 -9.18
CA SER A 220 28.57 4.59 -8.31
C SER A 220 27.58 5.05 -7.24
N LEU A 221 26.82 4.08 -6.70
CA LEU A 221 25.95 4.27 -5.55
C LEU A 221 26.08 3.08 -4.60
N GLN A 222 25.69 3.27 -3.34
CA GLN A 222 25.69 2.23 -2.34
C GLN A 222 24.25 1.89 -1.96
N ILE A 223 23.90 0.60 -1.95
CA ILE A 223 22.63 0.10 -1.45
C ILE A 223 22.87 -0.58 -0.11
N THR A 224 22.14 -0.16 0.91
CA THR A 224 22.13 -0.81 2.22
C THR A 224 20.73 -1.30 2.57
N GLY A 225 20.66 -2.26 3.49
CA GLY A 225 19.40 -2.82 3.97
C GLY A 225 19.65 -3.93 4.99
N LYS A 226 18.60 -4.69 5.29
CA LYS A 226 18.66 -5.84 6.20
C LYS A 226 18.16 -7.09 5.51
N THR A 227 18.87 -8.19 5.69
CA THR A 227 18.47 -9.55 5.32
C THR A 227 18.28 -10.39 6.56
N ILE A 228 17.78 -11.62 6.40
CA ILE A 228 17.71 -12.60 7.49
C ILE A 228 19.09 -12.94 8.08
N ASN A 229 20.16 -12.77 7.29
CA ASN A 229 21.55 -13.05 7.69
C ASN A 229 22.28 -11.82 8.27
N GLY A 230 21.62 -10.68 8.41
CA GLY A 230 22.19 -9.44 8.92
C GLY A 230 22.18 -8.28 7.93
N ASN A 231 23.10 -7.34 8.13
CA ASN A 231 23.14 -6.13 7.29
C ASN A 231 23.59 -6.45 5.87
N PHE A 232 22.87 -5.88 4.90
CA PHE A 232 23.21 -5.89 3.49
C PHE A 232 23.91 -4.58 3.12
N ASN A 233 24.97 -4.67 2.34
CA ASN A 233 25.69 -3.51 1.82
C ASN A 233 26.30 -3.88 0.47
N GLN A 234 25.96 -3.16 -0.58
CA GLN A 234 26.48 -3.37 -1.93
C GLN A 234 26.75 -2.04 -2.62
N ASN A 235 27.96 -1.92 -3.18
CA ASN A 235 28.29 -0.83 -4.10
C ASN A 235 27.94 -1.26 -5.52
N ILE A 236 27.29 -0.37 -6.26
CA ILE A 236 26.90 -0.57 -7.67
C ILE A 236 27.60 0.48 -8.49
N THR A 237 28.37 0.06 -9.47
CA THR A 237 28.95 0.95 -10.50
C THR A 237 27.93 1.12 -11.61
N ILE A 238 27.78 2.35 -12.11
CA ILE A 238 26.85 2.67 -13.20
C ILE A 238 27.65 2.70 -14.50
N ASP A 239 27.76 1.55 -15.15
CA ASP A 239 28.59 1.40 -16.34
C ASP A 239 27.84 1.71 -17.65
N THR A 240 26.51 1.60 -17.65
CA THR A 240 25.69 1.80 -18.84
C THR A 240 24.45 2.59 -18.53
N LEU A 241 24.17 3.57 -19.39
CA LEU A 241 22.98 4.37 -19.38
C LEU A 241 22.17 4.05 -20.63
N GLU A 242 20.98 3.51 -20.40
CA GLU A 242 19.97 3.48 -21.43
C GLU A 242 19.11 4.75 -21.29
N ASN A 243 19.14 5.61 -22.31
CA ASN A 243 18.24 6.76 -22.35
C ASN A 243 16.84 6.29 -22.73
N THR A 244 16.07 5.88 -21.74
CA THR A 244 14.69 5.44 -21.93
C THR A 244 13.74 6.62 -21.78
N LYS A 245 12.99 6.91 -22.84
CA LYS A 245 11.96 7.96 -22.84
C LYS A 245 10.89 7.65 -21.79
N GLY A 246 10.48 8.67 -21.04
CA GLY A 246 9.37 8.58 -20.09
C GLY A 246 9.76 8.21 -18.65
N ILE A 247 11.05 8.03 -18.35
CA ILE A 247 11.52 7.84 -16.95
C ILE A 247 11.24 9.10 -16.13
N ASP A 248 11.41 10.26 -16.69
CA ASP A 248 11.07 11.55 -16.12
C ASP A 248 9.56 11.65 -15.80
N ILE A 249 8.72 11.22 -16.74
CA ILE A 249 7.26 11.13 -16.57
C ILE A 249 6.91 10.13 -15.45
N PHE A 250 7.60 8.99 -15.40
CA PHE A 250 7.39 7.98 -14.35
C PHE A 250 7.73 8.55 -12.97
N TRP A 251 8.87 9.24 -12.82
CA TRP A 251 9.25 9.91 -11.58
C TRP A 251 8.21 10.96 -11.19
N ALA A 252 7.83 11.85 -12.12
CA ALA A 252 6.88 12.92 -11.88
C ALA A 252 5.49 12.41 -11.44
N ARG A 253 4.96 11.35 -12.07
CA ARG A 253 3.69 10.73 -11.65
C ARG A 253 3.75 10.20 -10.22
N ARG A 254 4.81 9.48 -9.88
CA ARG A 254 5.02 8.96 -8.52
C ARG A 254 5.15 10.07 -7.48
N LYS A 255 5.80 11.18 -7.85
CA LYS A 255 5.91 12.36 -6.98
C LYS A 255 4.59 13.09 -6.81
N ILE A 256 3.81 13.23 -7.89
CA ILE A 256 2.45 13.80 -7.85
C ILE A 256 1.54 12.96 -6.94
N ASP A 257 1.61 11.64 -7.03
CA ASP A 257 0.84 10.74 -6.16
C ASP A 257 1.17 10.99 -4.67
N LEU A 258 2.47 11.03 -4.32
CA LEU A 258 2.92 11.33 -2.97
C LEU A 258 2.44 12.71 -2.47
N LEU A 259 2.62 13.74 -3.29
CA LEU A 259 2.20 15.10 -2.92
C LEU A 259 0.67 15.24 -2.80
N THR A 260 -0.08 14.46 -3.58
CA THR A 260 -1.54 14.38 -3.47
C THR A 260 -1.95 13.70 -2.16
N ASP A 261 -1.25 12.65 -1.75
CA ASP A 261 -1.47 12.00 -0.45
C ASP A 261 -1.20 12.97 0.72
N ILE A 262 -0.10 13.73 0.66
CA ILE A 262 0.22 14.79 1.63
C ILE A 262 -0.88 15.86 1.65
N HIS A 263 -1.44 16.24 0.49
CA HIS A 263 -2.54 17.18 0.41
C HIS A 263 -3.81 16.65 1.09
N ASP A 264 -4.19 15.42 0.78
CA ASP A 264 -5.42 14.81 1.27
C ASP A 264 -5.36 14.54 2.79
N ASN A 265 -4.16 14.33 3.33
CA ASN A 265 -3.89 14.10 4.76
C ASN A 265 -3.41 15.36 5.50
N ALA A 266 -3.52 16.55 4.90
CA ALA A 266 -2.99 17.76 5.47
C ALA A 266 -3.73 18.19 6.75
N TYR A 267 -3.01 18.29 7.87
CA TYR A 267 -3.56 18.78 9.14
C TYR A 267 -3.67 20.30 9.24
N THR A 268 -3.05 21.04 8.33
CA THR A 268 -3.07 22.49 8.31
C THR A 268 -3.34 23.03 6.93
N THR A 269 -4.08 24.14 6.86
CA THR A 269 -4.32 24.86 5.60
C THR A 269 -3.03 25.29 4.90
N ARG A 270 -1.92 25.43 5.63
CA ARG A 270 -0.62 25.77 5.04
C ARG A 270 -0.06 24.58 4.25
N VAL A 271 -0.05 23.38 4.83
CA VAL A 271 0.42 22.14 4.17
C VAL A 271 -0.46 21.84 2.96
N GLU A 272 -1.79 21.95 3.11
CA GLU A 272 -2.75 21.77 2.02
C GLU A 272 -2.46 22.70 0.82
N LYS A 273 -2.25 24.01 1.08
CA LYS A 273 -1.96 24.98 0.02
C LYS A 273 -0.61 24.74 -0.66
N LEU A 274 0.42 24.37 0.11
CA LEU A 274 1.75 24.07 -0.43
C LEU A 274 1.72 22.81 -1.30
N SER A 275 1.19 21.73 -0.80
CA SER A 275 1.10 20.47 -1.55
C SER A 275 0.25 20.60 -2.82
N ARG A 276 -0.87 21.34 -2.78
CA ARG A 276 -1.65 21.66 -3.97
C ARG A 276 -0.84 22.43 -5.01
N ARG A 277 -0.08 23.43 -4.57
CA ARG A 277 0.80 24.20 -5.46
C ARG A 277 1.85 23.29 -6.09
N ASP A 278 2.55 22.51 -5.27
CA ASP A 278 3.62 21.63 -5.73
C ASP A 278 3.11 20.57 -6.72
N VAL A 279 1.92 20.00 -6.48
CA VAL A 279 1.25 19.09 -7.46
C VAL A 279 0.94 19.82 -8.76
N THR A 280 0.42 21.05 -8.67
CA THR A 280 0.06 21.83 -9.88
C THR A 280 1.30 22.16 -10.70
N ASP A 281 2.34 22.69 -10.05
CA ASP A 281 3.59 23.10 -10.70
C ASP A 281 4.26 21.89 -11.37
N LEU A 282 4.34 20.76 -10.68
CA LEU A 282 4.94 19.54 -11.20
C LEU A 282 4.12 18.96 -12.38
N ALA A 283 2.79 18.96 -12.28
CA ALA A 283 1.92 18.48 -13.33
C ALA A 283 2.04 19.35 -14.60
N LEU A 284 2.18 20.67 -14.47
CA LEU A 284 2.41 21.58 -15.58
C LEU A 284 3.80 21.38 -16.19
N GLU A 285 4.86 21.25 -15.36
CA GLU A 285 6.25 21.03 -15.83
C GLU A 285 6.35 19.77 -16.73
N TYR A 286 5.67 18.67 -16.33
CA TYR A 286 5.74 17.39 -17.03
C TYR A 286 4.54 17.12 -17.95
N HIS A 287 3.67 18.11 -18.19
CA HIS A 287 2.46 17.98 -19.02
C HIS A 287 1.55 16.82 -18.60
N LEU A 288 1.32 16.69 -17.29
CA LEU A 288 0.52 15.64 -16.71
C LEU A 288 -0.85 16.15 -16.25
N VAL A 289 -1.85 15.27 -16.32
CA VAL A 289 -3.13 15.49 -15.64
C VAL A 289 -2.98 15.10 -14.20
N SER A 290 -3.44 15.96 -13.28
CA SER A 290 -3.51 15.73 -11.86
C SER A 290 -4.91 16.10 -11.34
N ARG A 291 -5.16 15.93 -10.05
CA ARG A 291 -6.40 16.39 -9.42
C ARG A 291 -6.65 17.89 -9.62
N PHE A 292 -5.60 18.69 -9.81
CA PHE A 292 -5.66 20.15 -9.92
C PHE A 292 -5.35 20.68 -11.31
N THR A 293 -5.10 19.82 -12.29
CA THR A 293 -4.81 20.19 -13.68
C THR A 293 -5.61 19.36 -14.66
N SER A 294 -5.90 19.92 -15.84
CA SER A 294 -6.55 19.24 -16.94
C SER A 294 -5.86 19.55 -18.26
N LEU A 295 -6.05 18.69 -19.25
CA LEU A 295 -5.62 18.95 -20.62
C LEU A 295 -6.72 19.70 -21.34
N VAL A 296 -6.36 20.79 -22.04
CA VAL A 296 -7.25 21.54 -22.89
C VAL A 296 -6.69 21.48 -24.32
N ALA A 297 -7.48 20.96 -25.24
CA ALA A 297 -7.19 21.06 -26.67
C ALA A 297 -7.84 22.32 -27.21
N VAL A 298 -7.04 23.22 -27.78
CA VAL A 298 -7.54 24.41 -28.47
C VAL A 298 -7.29 24.22 -29.94
N ASP A 299 -8.37 24.17 -30.73
CA ASP A 299 -8.27 24.23 -32.17
C ASP A 299 -7.97 25.66 -32.57
N ILE A 300 -6.74 25.89 -33.07
CA ILE A 300 -6.28 27.19 -33.58
C ILE A 300 -6.48 27.32 -35.07
N SER A 301 -7.09 26.33 -35.73
CA SER A 301 -7.40 26.41 -37.15
C SER A 301 -8.40 27.55 -37.39
N PRO A 302 -8.16 28.45 -38.35
CA PRO A 302 -9.12 29.50 -38.68
C PRO A 302 -10.44 28.86 -39.12
N VAL A 303 -11.51 29.09 -38.36
CA VAL A 303 -12.86 28.56 -38.64
C VAL A 303 -13.43 29.18 -39.91
N ARG A 304 -12.81 30.24 -40.41
CA ARG A 304 -13.20 30.95 -41.63
C ARG A 304 -12.01 31.71 -42.25
N PRO A 305 -12.06 32.04 -43.54
CA PRO A 305 -11.11 32.95 -44.17
C PRO A 305 -11.15 34.35 -43.51
N GLU A 306 -10.00 35.00 -43.34
CA GLU A 306 -9.91 36.35 -42.75
C GLU A 306 -10.77 37.42 -43.49
N SER A 307 -11.15 37.13 -44.72
CA SER A 307 -11.97 37.99 -45.56
C SER A 307 -13.47 37.99 -45.24
N GLU A 308 -13.95 37.05 -44.45
CA GLU A 308 -15.39 36.93 -44.11
C GLU A 308 -15.72 37.71 -42.82
N LYS A 309 -16.79 38.52 -42.87
CA LYS A 309 -17.26 39.29 -41.71
C LYS A 309 -17.91 38.37 -40.65
N LEU A 310 -17.71 38.71 -39.35
CA LEU A 310 -18.39 38.03 -38.24
C LEU A 310 -19.91 38.21 -38.37
N ILE A 311 -20.62 37.11 -38.44
CA ILE A 311 -22.09 37.10 -38.34
C ILE A 311 -22.39 36.89 -36.83
N ASN A 312 -22.86 37.94 -36.16
CA ASN A 312 -23.38 37.82 -34.79
C ASN A 312 -24.77 37.15 -34.86
N GLN A 313 -24.82 35.88 -34.56
CA GLN A 313 -26.09 35.19 -34.37
C GLN A 313 -26.40 35.17 -32.88
N ALA A 314 -27.41 35.92 -32.45
CA ALA A 314 -27.94 35.82 -31.11
C ALA A 314 -28.60 34.44 -30.95
N ILE A 315 -28.13 33.66 -29.99
CA ILE A 315 -28.82 32.45 -29.55
C ILE A 315 -29.95 32.92 -28.65
N ILE A 316 -31.19 32.72 -29.09
CA ILE A 316 -32.44 33.00 -28.35
C ILE A 316 -32.71 31.83 -27.43
#